data_f29fedead80ea8d944f0461b187557f1
#
_entry.id   f29fedead80ea8d944f0461b187557f1
#
_cell.length_a   1.000
_cell.length_b   1.000
_cell.length_c   1.000
_cell.angle_alpha   90.00
_cell.angle_beta   90.00
_cell.angle_gamma   90.00
#
_symmetry.space_group_name_H-M   'P 1'
#
loop_
_entity.id
_entity.type
_entity.pdbx_description
1 polymer ?
#
loop_
_entity_poly.entity_id
_entity_poly.type
_entity_poly.pdbx_seq_one_letter_code
_entity_poly.pdbx_strand_id
1 'polypeptide(L)'
;MGGELKTKKVLILLILSLFLAGCKSAVFKTSEKNLKLRGNPTTGYTWIYTVGDDSVIQVDEDVKYLGDNGIVGAPSLFTYTIKSLKPGKTILKFEYKRPWEDKAAEELRFFEVTVKNNGNISLAEKNPSEIKLSYKSVSMAEGIRLLEADNNFILLDVRRPDEFAAGHIPGAVLLVNETMTKENTAEVLPDKSQRIYVYCRSGRRSKEASQKLVDWGYSSVIEIGGIIEYTGEIEK
;
A
#
# COMPACT_ATOMS: atom_id res chain seq x y z
N MET A 1 -24.42 -77.54 44.07
CA MET A 1 -24.67 -76.33 44.87
C MET A 1 -23.82 -75.24 44.30
N GLY A 2 -24.43 -74.32 43.50
CA GLY A 2 -23.79 -73.31 42.72
C GLY A 2 -23.72 -72.03 43.48
N GLY A 3 -22.61 -71.33 43.34
CA GLY A 3 -22.36 -69.93 43.83
C GLY A 3 -22.03 -69.04 42.68
N GLU A 4 -22.98 -68.28 42.23
CA GLU A 4 -22.76 -67.30 41.17
C GLU A 4 -21.86 -66.09 41.66
N LEU A 5 -20.80 -65.86 40.95
CA LEU A 5 -19.90 -64.69 41.13
C LEU A 5 -20.46 -63.53 40.30
N LYS A 6 -21.07 -62.56 40.94
CA LYS A 6 -21.51 -61.31 40.32
C LYS A 6 -20.33 -60.39 40.10
N THR A 7 -19.88 -60.27 38.84
CA THR A 7 -18.89 -59.27 38.40
C THR A 7 -19.55 -57.88 38.31
N LYS A 8 -19.18 -56.98 39.22
CA LYS A 8 -19.51 -55.52 39.13
C LYS A 8 -18.67 -54.88 38.05
N LYS A 9 -19.30 -54.48 36.96
CA LYS A 9 -18.70 -53.61 35.94
C LYS A 9 -18.59 -52.20 36.54
N VAL A 10 -17.37 -51.76 36.84
CA VAL A 10 -17.06 -50.37 37.15
C VAL A 10 -16.98 -49.62 35.86
N LEU A 11 -17.96 -48.76 35.59
CA LEU A 11 -17.99 -47.86 34.46
C LEU A 11 -17.14 -46.63 34.83
N ILE A 12 -15.91 -46.57 34.34
CA ILE A 12 -15.05 -45.39 34.45
C ILE A 12 -15.53 -44.39 33.40
N LEU A 13 -16.25 -43.37 33.85
CA LEU A 13 -16.58 -42.18 33.05
C LEU A 13 -15.33 -41.32 32.92
N LEU A 14 -14.63 -41.41 31.82
CA LEU A 14 -13.58 -40.45 31.43
C LEU A 14 -14.26 -39.14 31.01
N ILE A 15 -14.32 -38.16 31.91
CA ILE A 15 -14.70 -36.81 31.58
C ILE A 15 -13.52 -36.17 30.89
N LEU A 16 -13.56 -36.16 29.53
CA LEU A 16 -12.64 -35.41 28.70
C LEU A 16 -13.07 -33.94 28.74
N SER A 17 -12.52 -33.20 29.67
CA SER A 17 -12.68 -31.72 29.71
C SER A 17 -11.90 -31.15 28.53
N LEU A 18 -12.59 -30.91 27.40
CA LEU A 18 -12.09 -30.03 26.34
C LEU A 18 -11.96 -28.61 26.89
N PHE A 19 -10.76 -28.22 27.27
CA PHE A 19 -10.40 -26.83 27.39
C PHE A 19 -10.43 -26.20 25.99
N LEU A 20 -11.60 -25.72 25.55
CA LEU A 20 -11.70 -24.75 24.49
C LEU A 20 -11.05 -23.45 25.01
N ALA A 21 -9.74 -23.34 24.82
CA ALA A 21 -9.06 -22.05 24.88
C ALA A 21 -9.67 -21.19 23.75
N GLY A 22 -10.76 -20.49 24.04
CA GLY A 22 -11.38 -19.52 23.17
C GLY A 22 -10.37 -18.41 22.91
N CYS A 23 -9.65 -18.52 21.80
CA CYS A 23 -8.89 -17.41 21.24
C CYS A 23 -9.94 -16.32 20.93
N LYS A 24 -10.14 -15.37 21.83
CA LYS A 24 -10.95 -14.17 21.56
C LYS A 24 -10.17 -13.39 20.49
N SER A 25 -10.42 -13.69 19.21
CA SER A 25 -9.99 -12.83 18.12
C SER A 25 -10.59 -11.46 18.41
N ALA A 26 -9.73 -10.47 18.64
CA ALA A 26 -10.19 -9.10 18.84
C ALA A 26 -10.97 -8.69 17.59
N VAL A 27 -12.22 -8.30 17.77
CA VAL A 27 -13.06 -7.81 16.69
C VAL A 27 -12.43 -6.52 16.18
N PHE A 28 -12.15 -6.44 14.88
CA PHE A 28 -11.65 -5.23 14.25
C PHE A 28 -12.69 -4.12 14.39
N LYS A 29 -12.28 -2.99 14.95
CA LYS A 29 -13.09 -1.79 15.05
C LYS A 29 -12.32 -0.63 14.43
N THR A 30 -12.90 0.00 13.42
CA THR A 30 -12.32 1.20 12.80
C THR A 30 -12.01 2.24 13.88
N SER A 31 -10.80 2.79 13.84
CA SER A 31 -10.35 3.90 14.67
C SER A 31 -9.79 5.02 13.84
N GLU A 32 -9.69 6.20 14.43
CA GLU A 32 -9.14 7.39 13.80
C GLU A 32 -7.96 7.93 14.59
N LYS A 33 -7.01 8.54 13.90
CA LYS A 33 -5.88 9.25 14.49
C LYS A 33 -5.52 10.48 13.69
N ASN A 34 -5.35 11.61 14.37
CA ASN A 34 -5.00 12.88 13.73
C ASN A 34 -3.49 13.10 13.73
N LEU A 35 -2.98 13.52 12.58
CA LEU A 35 -1.65 14.08 12.39
C LEU A 35 -1.80 15.55 12.01
N LYS A 36 -0.97 16.43 12.60
CA LYS A 36 -1.04 17.86 12.34
C LYS A 36 0.29 18.37 11.83
N LEU A 37 0.27 19.07 10.70
CA LEU A 37 1.44 19.73 10.10
C LEU A 37 1.15 21.22 9.97
N ARG A 38 2.18 22.04 10.15
CA ARG A 38 2.09 23.49 9.87
C ARG A 38 2.60 23.75 8.47
N GLY A 39 1.99 24.67 7.76
CA GLY A 39 2.42 25.12 6.45
C GLY A 39 1.96 26.55 6.19
N ASN A 40 2.43 27.15 5.09
CA ASN A 40 2.04 28.48 4.69
C ASN A 40 1.55 28.51 3.23
N PRO A 41 0.27 28.20 2.98
CA PRO A 41 -0.30 28.17 1.63
C PRO A 41 -0.25 29.53 0.90
N THR A 42 -0.14 30.64 1.64
CA THR A 42 -0.05 31.98 1.02
C THR A 42 1.22 32.19 0.22
N THR A 43 2.25 31.37 0.45
CA THR A 43 3.49 31.33 -0.32
C THR A 43 3.43 30.38 -1.51
N GLY A 44 2.29 29.70 -1.69
CA GLY A 44 2.07 28.65 -2.69
C GLY A 44 2.53 27.26 -2.27
N TYR A 45 3.18 27.12 -1.12
CA TYR A 45 3.58 25.83 -0.59
C TYR A 45 2.41 25.14 0.12
N THR A 46 2.27 23.85 -0.14
CA THR A 46 1.29 23.00 0.53
C THR A 46 1.91 21.64 0.86
N TRP A 47 1.28 20.92 1.78
CA TRP A 47 1.61 19.53 2.03
C TRP A 47 0.86 18.65 1.04
N ILE A 48 1.58 17.80 0.31
CA ILE A 48 1.03 16.75 -0.54
C ILE A 48 1.35 15.44 0.15
N TYR A 49 0.37 14.55 0.27
CA TYR A 49 0.61 13.25 0.89
C TYR A 49 0.42 12.10 -0.08
N THR A 50 1.10 10.99 0.21
CA THR A 50 0.97 9.73 -0.51
C THR A 50 0.90 8.59 0.50
N VAL A 51 -0.02 7.66 0.27
CA VAL A 51 -0.18 6.43 1.07
C VAL A 51 0.42 5.26 0.31
N GLY A 52 1.35 4.52 0.91
CA GLY A 52 2.01 3.38 0.27
C GLY A 52 1.08 2.19 0.05
N ASP A 53 0.24 1.83 1.04
CA ASP A 53 -0.85 0.84 0.91
C ASP A 53 -2.16 1.45 1.42
N ASP A 54 -2.97 1.94 0.49
CA ASP A 54 -4.26 2.58 0.74
C ASP A 54 -5.35 1.61 1.21
N SER A 55 -5.12 0.31 1.11
CA SER A 55 -6.03 -0.70 1.67
C SER A 55 -5.94 -0.83 3.20
N VAL A 56 -4.88 -0.29 3.81
CA VAL A 56 -4.66 -0.32 5.27
C VAL A 56 -5.31 0.87 5.97
N ILE A 57 -5.24 2.05 5.35
CA ILE A 57 -5.76 3.31 5.90
C ILE A 57 -6.41 4.16 4.82
N GLN A 58 -7.34 5.00 5.25
CA GLN A 58 -7.83 6.17 4.52
C GLN A 58 -7.33 7.43 5.22
N VAL A 59 -7.08 8.50 4.46
CA VAL A 59 -6.65 9.80 4.98
C VAL A 59 -7.58 10.89 4.46
N ASP A 60 -8.14 11.68 5.37
CA ASP A 60 -8.92 12.87 5.06
C ASP A 60 -8.12 14.10 5.52
N GLU A 61 -8.14 15.16 4.72
CA GLU A 61 -7.42 16.41 4.99
C GLU A 61 -8.39 17.54 5.35
N ASP A 62 -8.02 18.33 6.37
CA ASP A 62 -8.65 19.61 6.72
C ASP A 62 -7.57 20.67 6.93
N VAL A 63 -7.79 21.88 6.40
CA VAL A 63 -6.82 23.00 6.50
C VAL A 63 -7.45 24.18 7.18
N LYS A 64 -6.89 24.55 8.35
CA LYS A 64 -7.33 25.71 9.12
C LYS A 64 -6.29 26.83 9.06
N TYR A 65 -6.69 27.99 8.55
CA TYR A 65 -5.90 29.21 8.61
C TYR A 65 -5.75 29.70 10.07
N LEU A 66 -4.53 30.08 10.48
CA LEU A 66 -4.20 30.47 11.85
C LEU A 66 -4.00 31.98 12.02
N GLY A 67 -4.13 32.78 10.95
CA GLY A 67 -4.02 34.23 11.02
C GLY A 67 -5.34 34.89 11.40
N ASP A 68 -5.23 36.11 11.96
CA ASP A 68 -6.38 36.98 12.10
C ASP A 68 -6.77 37.57 10.73
N ASN A 69 -8.04 37.96 10.58
CA ASN A 69 -8.55 38.54 9.33
C ASN A 69 -7.69 39.75 8.88
N GLY A 70 -7.02 39.60 7.73
CA GLY A 70 -6.20 40.63 7.11
C GLY A 70 -4.68 40.46 7.21
N ILE A 71 -4.16 39.46 7.94
CA ILE A 71 -2.72 39.17 7.99
C ILE A 71 -2.33 38.28 6.81
N VAL A 72 -1.61 38.84 5.84
CA VAL A 72 -1.02 38.07 4.73
C VAL A 72 0.21 37.31 5.25
N GLY A 73 0.33 36.04 4.90
CA GLY A 73 1.51 35.24 5.26
C GLY A 73 1.39 34.45 6.58
N ALA A 74 0.23 34.50 7.25
CA ALA A 74 0.03 33.66 8.43
C ALA A 74 0.01 32.16 8.08
N PRO A 75 0.53 31.30 8.98
CA PRO A 75 0.55 29.87 8.75
C PRO A 75 -0.85 29.26 8.79
N SER A 76 -0.97 28.07 8.21
CA SER A 76 -2.14 27.21 8.31
C SER A 76 -1.79 25.91 9.05
N LEU A 77 -2.78 25.34 9.69
CA LEU A 77 -2.71 24.02 10.30
C LEU A 77 -3.41 23.00 9.40
N PHE A 78 -2.64 22.10 8.84
CA PHE A 78 -3.12 20.94 8.09
C PHE A 78 -3.39 19.82 9.08
N THR A 79 -4.60 19.30 9.10
CA THR A 79 -5.00 18.18 9.94
C THR A 79 -5.35 17.00 9.06
N TYR A 80 -4.61 15.92 9.20
CA TYR A 80 -4.83 14.66 8.48
C TYR A 80 -5.49 13.66 9.43
N THR A 81 -6.75 13.32 9.15
CA THR A 81 -7.49 12.29 9.90
C THR A 81 -7.25 10.94 9.24
N ILE A 82 -6.48 10.09 9.90
CA ILE A 82 -6.11 8.75 9.43
C ILE A 82 -7.10 7.77 10.02
N LYS A 83 -7.83 7.05 9.15
CA LYS A 83 -8.82 6.02 9.50
C LYS A 83 -8.26 4.63 9.22
N SER A 84 -8.41 3.71 10.16
CA SER A 84 -8.02 2.31 9.95
C SER A 84 -9.05 1.56 9.10
N LEU A 85 -8.59 0.85 8.05
CA LEU A 85 -9.43 0.03 7.17
C LEU A 85 -9.25 -1.47 7.45
N LYS A 86 -8.01 -1.93 7.58
CA LYS A 86 -7.67 -3.32 7.94
C LYS A 86 -6.34 -3.37 8.71
N PRO A 87 -6.05 -4.47 9.43
CA PRO A 87 -4.74 -4.67 10.05
C PRO A 87 -3.63 -4.67 9.00
N GLY A 88 -2.51 -4.01 9.31
CA GLY A 88 -1.36 -3.92 8.40
C GLY A 88 -0.42 -2.79 8.75
N LYS A 89 0.59 -2.60 7.90
CA LYS A 89 1.53 -1.48 7.95
C LYS A 89 1.57 -0.78 6.62
N THR A 90 1.68 0.54 6.65
CA THR A 90 1.88 1.37 5.45
C THR A 90 2.76 2.57 5.79
N ILE A 91 3.30 3.20 4.77
CA ILE A 91 4.03 4.46 4.89
C ILE A 91 3.13 5.59 4.40
N LEU A 92 3.01 6.62 5.22
CA LEU A 92 2.39 7.87 4.87
C LEU A 92 3.51 8.91 4.67
N LYS A 93 3.72 9.32 3.41
CA LYS A 93 4.72 10.31 2.99
C LYS A 93 4.06 11.66 2.86
N PHE A 94 4.72 12.71 3.32
CA PHE A 94 4.35 14.10 3.12
C PHE A 94 5.48 14.86 2.44
N GLU A 95 5.11 15.68 1.44
CA GLU A 95 6.00 16.56 0.68
C GLU A 95 5.50 17.98 0.80
N TYR A 96 6.32 18.87 1.37
CA TYR A 96 6.02 20.31 1.43
C TYR A 96 6.62 20.98 0.21
N LYS A 97 5.79 21.33 -0.76
CA LYS A 97 6.24 21.91 -2.03
C LYS A 97 5.16 22.76 -2.71
N ARG A 98 5.54 23.46 -3.77
CA ARG A 98 4.60 24.08 -4.70
C ARG A 98 4.20 23.05 -5.75
N PRO A 99 2.91 22.68 -5.87
CA PRO A 99 2.48 21.60 -6.78
C PRO A 99 2.80 21.80 -8.26
N TRP A 100 2.91 23.06 -8.67
CA TRP A 100 3.16 23.45 -10.08
C TRP A 100 4.64 23.64 -10.43
N GLU A 101 5.55 23.51 -9.46
CA GLU A 101 6.99 23.59 -9.70
C GLU A 101 7.58 22.17 -9.77
N ASP A 102 8.35 21.90 -10.83
CA ASP A 102 9.11 20.64 -10.95
C ASP A 102 10.42 20.76 -10.15
N LYS A 103 10.29 20.85 -8.84
CA LYS A 103 11.38 20.94 -7.88
C LYS A 103 11.21 19.92 -6.77
N ALA A 104 12.34 19.56 -6.16
CA ALA A 104 12.31 18.74 -4.95
C ALA A 104 11.51 19.46 -3.84
N ALA A 105 10.86 18.68 -2.99
CA ALA A 105 10.16 19.22 -1.83
C ALA A 105 11.14 19.92 -0.87
N GLU A 106 10.73 21.03 -0.28
CA GLU A 106 11.50 21.74 0.76
C GLU A 106 11.59 20.90 2.05
N GLU A 107 10.54 20.15 2.35
CA GLU A 107 10.49 19.27 3.51
C GLU A 107 9.83 17.95 3.12
N LEU A 108 10.43 16.83 3.61
CA LEU A 108 9.91 15.48 3.48
C LEU A 108 9.67 14.91 4.87
N ARG A 109 8.47 14.40 5.11
CA ARG A 109 8.17 13.69 6.35
C ARG A 109 7.56 12.34 6.07
N PHE A 110 7.97 11.35 6.83
CA PHE A 110 7.52 9.97 6.67
C PHE A 110 6.97 9.44 7.99
N PHE A 111 5.84 8.77 7.94
CA PHE A 111 5.24 8.13 9.10
C PHE A 111 4.96 6.66 8.77
N GLU A 112 5.56 5.75 9.56
CA GLU A 112 5.10 4.36 9.57
C GLU A 112 3.78 4.30 10.32
N VAL A 113 2.73 3.91 9.62
CA VAL A 113 1.40 3.71 10.18
C VAL A 113 1.20 2.21 10.40
N THR A 114 0.92 1.81 11.64
CA THR A 114 0.59 0.42 11.97
C THR A 114 -0.84 0.36 12.46
N VAL A 115 -1.68 -0.43 11.80
CA VAL A 115 -3.03 -0.77 12.21
C VAL A 115 -3.00 -2.17 12.85
N LYS A 116 -3.35 -2.25 14.12
CA LYS A 116 -3.41 -3.51 14.88
C LYS A 116 -4.66 -4.31 14.55
N ASN A 117 -4.71 -5.60 14.92
CA ASN A 117 -5.86 -6.48 14.72
C ASN A 117 -7.16 -5.96 15.34
N ASN A 118 -7.09 -5.12 16.35
CA ASN A 118 -8.25 -4.47 16.98
C ASN A 118 -8.63 -3.13 16.32
N GLY A 119 -7.94 -2.72 15.25
CA GLY A 119 -8.15 -1.46 14.53
C GLY A 119 -7.37 -0.27 15.07
N ASN A 120 -6.72 -0.36 16.22
CA ASN A 120 -5.95 0.74 16.79
C ASN A 120 -4.79 1.15 15.89
N ILE A 121 -4.61 2.48 15.71
CA ILE A 121 -3.55 3.07 14.89
C ILE A 121 -2.38 3.53 15.77
N SER A 122 -1.16 3.17 15.39
CA SER A 122 0.07 3.81 15.86
C SER A 122 0.77 4.50 14.70
N LEU A 123 1.32 5.68 14.98
CA LEU A 123 2.13 6.48 14.06
C LEU A 123 3.53 6.62 14.65
N ALA A 124 4.54 6.32 13.85
CA ALA A 124 5.94 6.55 14.19
C ALA A 124 6.58 7.36 13.06
N GLU A 125 7.04 8.56 13.35
CA GLU A 125 7.83 9.34 12.41
C GLU A 125 9.16 8.65 12.16
N LYS A 126 9.59 8.60 10.90
CA LYS A 126 10.79 7.91 10.45
C LYS A 126 11.69 8.86 9.67
N ASN A 127 12.99 8.71 9.82
CA ASN A 127 13.91 9.35 8.91
C ASN A 127 13.83 8.71 7.52
N PRO A 128 14.01 9.48 6.43
CA PRO A 128 14.00 8.93 5.07
C PRO A 128 14.95 7.74 4.89
N SER A 129 16.11 7.74 5.55
CA SER A 129 17.09 6.65 5.52
C SER A 129 16.64 5.36 6.21
N GLU A 130 15.65 5.42 7.10
CA GLU A 130 15.07 4.27 7.80
C GLU A 130 13.88 3.66 7.04
N ILE A 131 13.37 4.37 6.02
CA ILE A 131 12.23 3.95 5.24
C ILE A 131 12.72 2.99 4.17
N LYS A 132 12.44 1.71 4.37
CA LYS A 132 12.50 0.75 3.28
C LYS A 132 11.18 0.80 2.54
N LEU A 133 11.11 1.66 1.53
CA LEU A 133 9.98 1.66 0.60
C LEU A 133 9.85 0.26 -0.01
N SER A 134 8.65 -0.25 -0.13
CA SER A 134 8.36 -1.54 -0.76
C SER A 134 7.14 -1.40 -1.65
N TYR A 135 7.13 -2.15 -2.73
CA TYR A 135 5.94 -2.32 -3.55
C TYR A 135 4.94 -3.28 -2.89
N LYS A 136 3.67 -3.17 -3.25
CA LYS A 136 2.65 -4.16 -2.94
C LYS A 136 2.72 -5.30 -3.96
N SER A 137 2.69 -6.55 -3.52
CA SER A 137 2.62 -7.70 -4.43
C SER A 137 1.29 -8.42 -4.24
N VAL A 138 0.60 -8.69 -5.34
CA VAL A 138 -0.69 -9.40 -5.38
C VAL A 138 -0.66 -10.46 -6.48
N SER A 139 -1.64 -11.35 -6.50
CA SER A 139 -1.80 -12.29 -7.63
C SER A 139 -2.27 -11.55 -8.89
N MET A 140 -2.06 -12.16 -10.07
CA MET A 140 -2.55 -11.61 -11.34
C MET A 140 -4.06 -11.34 -11.29
N ALA A 141 -4.85 -12.28 -10.81
CA ALA A 141 -6.30 -12.14 -10.71
C ALA A 141 -6.72 -10.95 -9.80
N GLU A 142 -6.07 -10.77 -8.66
CA GLU A 142 -6.32 -9.61 -7.79
C GLU A 142 -5.83 -8.31 -8.41
N GLY A 143 -4.68 -8.34 -9.10
CA GLY A 143 -4.13 -7.20 -9.83
C GLY A 143 -5.08 -6.70 -10.91
N ILE A 144 -5.64 -7.58 -11.71
CA ILE A 144 -6.62 -7.23 -12.75
C ILE A 144 -7.89 -6.65 -12.13
N ARG A 145 -8.40 -7.24 -11.05
CA ARG A 145 -9.58 -6.71 -10.35
C ARG A 145 -9.34 -5.29 -9.79
N LEU A 146 -8.15 -5.02 -9.27
CA LEU A 146 -7.79 -3.68 -8.80
C LEU A 146 -7.68 -2.69 -9.95
N LEU A 147 -7.10 -3.10 -11.09
CA LEU A 147 -6.90 -2.30 -12.29
C LEU A 147 -8.25 -1.94 -12.93
N GLU A 148 -9.21 -2.86 -12.99
CA GLU A 148 -10.57 -2.61 -13.50
C GLU A 148 -11.36 -1.58 -12.65
N ALA A 149 -11.04 -1.48 -11.38
CA ALA A 149 -11.63 -0.51 -10.45
C ALA A 149 -10.91 0.84 -10.42
N ASP A 150 -9.77 0.96 -11.10
CA ASP A 150 -8.91 2.15 -11.08
C ASP A 150 -9.06 2.94 -12.41
N ASN A 151 -9.20 4.26 -12.31
CA ASN A 151 -9.36 5.12 -13.49
C ASN A 151 -8.09 5.93 -13.84
N ASN A 152 -7.03 5.83 -13.01
CA ASN A 152 -5.79 6.59 -13.19
C ASN A 152 -4.57 5.77 -12.81
N PHE A 153 -4.13 4.93 -13.73
CA PHE A 153 -2.99 4.03 -13.54
C PHE A 153 -2.14 3.91 -14.80
N ILE A 154 -0.96 3.34 -14.66
CA ILE A 154 -0.15 2.80 -15.76
C ILE A 154 0.01 1.30 -15.54
N LEU A 155 -0.27 0.51 -16.58
CA LEU A 155 0.03 -0.92 -16.62
C LEU A 155 1.37 -1.11 -17.34
N LEU A 156 2.37 -1.62 -16.62
CA LEU A 156 3.75 -1.73 -17.10
C LEU A 156 4.11 -3.19 -17.37
N ASP A 157 4.42 -3.49 -18.63
CA ASP A 157 5.03 -4.76 -19.04
C ASP A 157 6.55 -4.61 -19.03
N VAL A 158 7.23 -5.39 -18.19
CA VAL A 158 8.68 -5.32 -18.06
C VAL A 158 9.39 -6.49 -18.73
N ARG A 159 8.73 -7.11 -19.71
CA ARG A 159 9.30 -8.17 -20.55
C ARG A 159 10.15 -7.61 -21.67
N ARG A 160 10.71 -8.50 -22.49
CA ARG A 160 11.46 -8.11 -23.69
C ARG A 160 10.51 -7.70 -24.82
N PRO A 161 11.01 -6.92 -25.82
CA PRO A 161 10.19 -6.46 -26.94
C PRO A 161 9.56 -7.60 -27.76
N ASP A 162 10.30 -8.71 -27.95
CA ASP A 162 9.81 -9.89 -28.65
C ASP A 162 8.64 -10.56 -27.90
N GLU A 163 8.69 -10.62 -26.56
CA GLU A 163 7.62 -11.15 -25.73
C GLU A 163 6.37 -10.23 -25.74
N PHE A 164 6.59 -8.91 -25.72
CA PHE A 164 5.52 -7.91 -25.79
C PHE A 164 4.79 -7.98 -27.14
N ALA A 165 5.54 -7.99 -28.25
CA ALA A 165 4.98 -8.05 -29.60
C ALA A 165 4.25 -9.37 -29.88
N ALA A 166 4.65 -10.47 -29.24
CA ALA A 166 3.94 -11.75 -29.36
C ALA A 166 2.56 -11.74 -28.68
N GLY A 167 2.35 -10.79 -27.75
CA GLY A 167 1.09 -10.55 -27.07
C GLY A 167 1.25 -10.01 -25.65
N HIS A 168 0.46 -9.01 -25.29
CA HIS A 168 0.52 -8.33 -23.99
C HIS A 168 -0.89 -8.04 -23.46
N ILE A 169 -1.01 -7.65 -22.19
CA ILE A 169 -2.29 -7.24 -21.60
C ILE A 169 -2.68 -5.90 -22.23
N PRO A 170 -3.92 -5.72 -22.70
CA PRO A 170 -4.37 -4.51 -23.39
C PRO A 170 -4.06 -3.23 -22.60
N GLY A 171 -3.55 -2.22 -23.31
CA GLY A 171 -3.18 -0.93 -22.72
C GLY A 171 -1.87 -0.92 -21.92
N ALA A 172 -1.11 -2.01 -21.94
CA ALA A 172 0.18 -2.05 -21.26
C ALA A 172 1.25 -1.24 -22.01
N VAL A 173 2.10 -0.57 -21.25
CA VAL A 173 3.29 0.15 -21.74
C VAL A 173 4.52 -0.72 -21.51
N LEU A 174 5.36 -0.85 -22.53
CA LEU A 174 6.61 -1.63 -22.44
C LEU A 174 7.73 -0.79 -21.81
N LEU A 175 8.36 -1.33 -20.76
CA LEU A 175 9.63 -0.83 -20.22
C LEU A 175 10.48 -2.00 -19.73
N VAL A 176 11.47 -2.39 -20.53
CA VAL A 176 12.25 -3.62 -20.36
C VAL A 176 13.05 -3.61 -19.06
N ASN A 177 12.82 -4.56 -18.17
CA ASN A 177 13.49 -4.64 -16.85
C ASN A 177 15.01 -4.62 -16.94
N GLU A 178 15.59 -5.30 -17.93
CA GLU A 178 17.04 -5.46 -18.09
C GLU A 178 17.72 -4.14 -18.49
N THR A 179 17.00 -3.24 -19.17
CA THR A 179 17.52 -1.94 -19.64
C THR A 179 16.92 -0.74 -18.89
N MET A 180 16.10 -0.99 -17.85
CA MET A 180 15.53 0.05 -17.01
C MET A 180 16.62 0.85 -16.30
N THR A 181 16.64 2.17 -16.54
CA THR A 181 17.42 3.17 -15.81
C THR A 181 16.47 4.21 -15.21
N LYS A 182 16.98 5.05 -14.29
CA LYS A 182 16.18 6.11 -13.69
C LYS A 182 15.70 7.13 -14.73
N GLU A 183 16.55 7.39 -15.73
CA GLU A 183 16.32 8.38 -16.79
C GLU A 183 15.24 7.90 -17.75
N ASN A 184 15.39 6.72 -18.39
CA ASN A 184 14.39 6.22 -19.33
C ASN A 184 13.06 5.87 -18.66
N THR A 185 13.10 5.54 -17.36
CA THR A 185 11.88 5.34 -16.57
C THR A 185 11.13 6.65 -16.35
N ALA A 186 11.82 7.76 -16.08
CA ALA A 186 11.18 9.07 -15.88
C ALA A 186 10.54 9.61 -17.17
N GLU A 187 11.04 9.22 -18.35
CA GLU A 187 10.44 9.56 -19.65
C GLU A 187 9.08 8.84 -19.85
N VAL A 188 8.98 7.59 -19.43
CA VAL A 188 7.77 6.76 -19.55
C VAL A 188 6.78 7.02 -18.40
N LEU A 189 7.32 7.25 -17.20
CA LEU A 189 6.58 7.41 -15.94
C LEU A 189 6.96 8.76 -15.28
N PRO A 190 6.51 9.90 -15.82
CA PRO A 190 6.92 11.22 -15.31
C PRO A 190 6.35 11.53 -13.92
N ASP A 191 5.17 11.02 -13.59
CA ASP A 191 4.54 11.22 -12.29
C ASP A 191 4.87 10.07 -11.33
N LYS A 192 5.71 10.34 -10.34
CA LYS A 192 6.11 9.35 -9.32
C LYS A 192 5.02 9.00 -8.31
N SER A 193 3.93 9.75 -8.28
CA SER A 193 2.78 9.50 -7.42
C SER A 193 1.70 8.65 -8.10
N GLN A 194 1.76 8.54 -9.44
CA GLN A 194 0.81 7.75 -10.20
C GLN A 194 0.88 6.26 -9.83
N ARG A 195 -0.26 5.60 -9.84
CA ARG A 195 -0.33 4.16 -9.58
C ARG A 195 0.20 3.38 -10.77
N ILE A 196 1.11 2.45 -10.49
CA ILE A 196 1.77 1.62 -11.50
C ILE A 196 1.53 0.16 -11.16
N TYR A 197 0.87 -0.55 -12.07
CA TYR A 197 0.77 -2.01 -12.01
C TYR A 197 1.87 -2.62 -12.87
N VAL A 198 2.65 -3.53 -12.31
CA VAL A 198 3.84 -4.09 -12.96
C VAL A 198 3.69 -5.59 -13.12
N TYR A 199 3.85 -6.09 -14.35
CA TYR A 199 3.88 -7.52 -14.60
C TYR A 199 5.04 -7.92 -15.51
N CYS A 200 5.35 -9.22 -15.52
CA CYS A 200 6.26 -9.80 -16.50
C CYS A 200 5.73 -11.15 -16.99
N ARG A 201 6.62 -12.11 -17.36
CA ARG A 201 6.16 -13.44 -17.76
C ARG A 201 5.67 -14.28 -16.58
N SER A 202 6.43 -14.34 -15.46
CA SER A 202 6.20 -15.24 -14.31
C SER A 202 6.42 -14.61 -12.93
N GLY A 203 6.51 -13.27 -12.83
CA GLY A 203 6.64 -12.56 -11.55
C GLY A 203 8.07 -12.19 -11.13
N ARG A 204 9.16 -12.82 -11.67
CA ARG A 204 10.54 -12.51 -11.25
C ARG A 204 10.98 -11.11 -11.66
N ARG A 205 10.91 -10.80 -12.96
CA ARG A 205 11.32 -9.48 -13.50
C ARG A 205 10.44 -8.34 -12.99
N SER A 206 9.13 -8.59 -12.80
CA SER A 206 8.21 -7.60 -12.25
C SER A 206 8.57 -7.21 -10.82
N LYS A 207 8.99 -8.15 -9.97
CA LYS A 207 9.49 -7.87 -8.61
C LYS A 207 10.78 -7.05 -8.64
N GLU A 208 11.73 -7.38 -9.51
CA GLU A 208 12.97 -6.62 -9.68
C GLU A 208 12.68 -5.18 -10.17
N ALA A 209 11.82 -5.03 -11.17
CA ALA A 209 11.43 -3.73 -11.72
C ALA A 209 10.67 -2.90 -10.68
N SER A 210 9.73 -3.51 -9.95
CA SER A 210 8.98 -2.85 -8.88
C SER A 210 9.90 -2.33 -7.78
N GLN A 211 10.95 -3.08 -7.41
CA GLN A 211 11.93 -2.61 -6.42
C GLN A 211 12.74 -1.43 -6.97
N LYS A 212 13.18 -1.47 -8.23
CA LYS A 212 13.85 -0.33 -8.88
C LYS A 212 12.98 0.93 -8.86
N LEU A 213 11.69 0.80 -9.24
CA LEU A 213 10.74 1.91 -9.22
C LEU A 213 10.64 2.53 -7.83
N VAL A 214 10.47 1.72 -6.81
CA VAL A 214 10.38 2.18 -5.42
C VAL A 214 11.69 2.85 -4.98
N ASP A 215 12.85 2.29 -5.30
CA ASP A 215 14.16 2.86 -4.98
C ASP A 215 14.39 4.22 -5.70
N TRP A 216 13.74 4.44 -6.84
CA TRP A 216 13.75 5.71 -7.58
C TRP A 216 12.67 6.70 -7.14
N GLY A 217 11.87 6.34 -6.12
CA GLY A 217 10.92 7.21 -5.46
C GLY A 217 9.49 7.15 -5.99
N TYR A 218 9.13 6.14 -6.80
CA TYR A 218 7.74 5.88 -7.15
C TYR A 218 7.00 5.32 -5.94
N SER A 219 5.90 5.94 -5.59
CA SER A 219 5.26 5.73 -4.27
C SER A 219 4.06 4.78 -4.31
N SER A 220 3.53 4.48 -5.49
CA SER A 220 2.34 3.64 -5.67
C SER A 220 2.58 2.52 -6.69
N VAL A 221 3.40 1.53 -6.30
CA VAL A 221 3.79 0.41 -7.16
C VAL A 221 3.12 -0.88 -6.69
N ILE A 222 2.40 -1.54 -7.59
CA ILE A 222 1.72 -2.82 -7.36
C ILE A 222 2.26 -3.85 -8.35
N GLU A 223 2.98 -4.82 -7.85
CA GLU A 223 3.43 -5.99 -8.61
C GLU A 223 2.30 -7.01 -8.71
N ILE A 224 1.92 -7.42 -9.92
CA ILE A 224 0.76 -8.26 -10.18
C ILE A 224 1.11 -9.64 -10.77
N GLY A 225 2.37 -10.07 -10.68
CA GLY A 225 2.77 -11.42 -11.07
C GLY A 225 3.14 -11.57 -12.54
N GLY A 226 2.70 -12.65 -13.14
CA GLY A 226 3.08 -13.06 -14.50
C GLY A 226 1.91 -13.23 -15.46
N ILE A 227 2.08 -12.76 -16.71
CA ILE A 227 1.08 -12.89 -17.78
C ILE A 227 0.68 -14.34 -18.07
N ILE A 228 1.50 -15.32 -17.68
CA ILE A 228 1.14 -16.75 -17.80
C ILE A 228 -0.08 -17.14 -16.96
N GLU A 229 -0.44 -16.32 -15.95
CA GLU A 229 -1.64 -16.51 -15.11
C GLU A 229 -2.82 -15.64 -15.58
N TYR A 230 -2.60 -14.81 -16.59
CA TYR A 230 -3.64 -13.95 -17.14
C TYR A 230 -4.57 -14.74 -18.08
N THR A 231 -5.87 -14.60 -17.87
CA THR A 231 -6.91 -15.33 -18.63
C THR A 231 -7.78 -14.42 -19.51
N GLY A 232 -7.48 -13.13 -19.55
CA GLY A 232 -8.21 -12.15 -20.36
C GLY A 232 -7.70 -12.08 -21.81
N GLU A 233 -8.18 -11.09 -22.54
CA GLU A 233 -7.80 -10.82 -23.92
C GLU A 233 -6.34 -10.38 -24.02
N ILE A 234 -5.69 -10.72 -25.13
CA ILE A 234 -4.29 -10.35 -25.44
C ILE A 234 -4.28 -9.45 -26.67
N GLU A 235 -3.64 -8.30 -26.52
CA GLU A 235 -3.30 -7.38 -27.61
C GLU A 235 -1.97 -7.79 -28.27
N LYS A 236 -1.84 -7.59 -29.61
CA LYS A 236 -0.62 -7.88 -30.41
C LYS A 236 -0.20 -6.67 -31.20
#